data_5c30962d172f9d446c565f1cf2c47722
#
_entry.id   5c30962d172f9d446c565f1cf2c47722
#
_cell.length_a   1.000
_cell.length_b   1.000
_cell.length_c   1.000
_cell.angle_alpha   90.00
_cell.angle_beta   90.00
_cell.angle_gamma   90.00
#
_symmetry.space_group_name_H-M   'P 1'
#
loop_
_entity.id
_entity.type
_entity.pdbx_description
1 polymer ?
#
loop_
_entity_poly.entity_id
_entity_poly.type
_entity_poly.pdbx_seq_one_letter_code
_entity_poly.pdbx_strand_id
1 'polypeptide(L)'
;MSFETVRYTPEWRASLVSLLARVGTTQLSDEEFAWWFERNPAGEGIVSLAVDGGEVVGVAAMSFFRTRLNGVETRLAIPVNVATDARYRGQGVFSRLERENEEAAATSGSPLTVTFPNAKSHPIFVRRLGWIDLSRLRLWARPLRVSGVARYLLGRPGERGGLRAPSRDARTLHGLEVRPLERFGPELDELGRRAAEGYANHFSRDAQYFNWRYLDSPRDYRCFGAFRGGGLAGVAVVGHTFKHGVSAGFLADLVAAPGDGRAVRALVARAVAEVKGGADALVLLPPPARAERRALVRAGFAPTNTKLRFIGKALHDDAQVDRRADAWHFTLGDFDFF
;
A
#
# COMPACT_ATOMS: atom_id res chain seq x y z
N MET A 1 -23.29 12.50 -24.00
CA MET A 1 -22.68 13.44 -23.05
C MET A 1 -21.23 13.58 -23.46
N SER A 2 -20.75 14.80 -23.60
CA SER A 2 -19.35 15.05 -23.93
C SER A 2 -18.64 15.47 -22.64
N PHE A 3 -17.43 15.01 -22.46
CA PHE A 3 -16.55 15.45 -21.37
C PHE A 3 -15.20 15.86 -21.99
N GLU A 4 -14.57 16.84 -21.39
CA GLU A 4 -13.17 17.18 -21.66
C GLU A 4 -12.27 16.63 -20.57
N THR A 5 -10.98 16.53 -20.86
CA THR A 5 -9.98 16.11 -19.88
C THR A 5 -9.04 17.27 -19.58
N VAL A 6 -8.81 17.48 -18.28
CA VAL A 6 -7.93 18.54 -17.79
C VAL A 6 -6.97 18.00 -16.73
N ARG A 7 -5.84 18.64 -16.55
CA ARG A 7 -4.99 18.42 -15.36
C ARG A 7 -5.60 19.07 -14.15
N TYR A 8 -5.48 18.43 -13.01
CA TYR A 8 -5.91 19.00 -11.75
C TYR A 8 -5.18 20.31 -11.47
N THR A 9 -5.94 21.29 -11.06
CA THR A 9 -5.50 22.54 -10.43
C THR A 9 -6.35 22.79 -9.17
N PRO A 10 -5.89 23.59 -8.21
CA PRO A 10 -6.63 23.81 -6.95
C PRO A 10 -8.08 24.29 -7.12
N GLU A 11 -8.42 24.95 -8.22
CA GLU A 11 -9.78 25.39 -8.55
C GLU A 11 -10.76 24.22 -8.69
N TRP A 12 -10.29 23.03 -9.10
CA TRP A 12 -11.11 21.83 -9.23
C TRP A 12 -11.37 21.10 -7.92
N ARG A 13 -10.72 21.50 -6.80
CA ARG A 13 -10.76 20.78 -5.53
C ARG A 13 -12.19 20.53 -5.03
N ALA A 14 -13.01 21.56 -4.99
CA ALA A 14 -14.37 21.45 -4.48
C ALA A 14 -15.22 20.48 -5.32
N SER A 15 -15.11 20.55 -6.65
CA SER A 15 -15.83 19.67 -7.56
C SER A 15 -15.34 18.22 -7.50
N LEU A 16 -14.02 18.00 -7.35
CA LEU A 16 -13.42 16.68 -7.14
C LEU A 16 -13.89 16.02 -5.83
N VAL A 17 -13.87 16.74 -4.73
CA VAL A 17 -14.38 16.24 -3.43
C VAL A 17 -15.86 15.88 -3.55
N SER A 18 -16.66 16.69 -4.25
CA SER A 18 -18.07 16.38 -4.52
C SER A 18 -18.25 15.10 -5.33
N LEU A 19 -17.43 14.86 -6.37
CA LEU A 19 -17.44 13.60 -7.13
C LEU A 19 -17.14 12.40 -6.21
N LEU A 20 -16.07 12.47 -5.42
CA LEU A 20 -15.65 11.36 -4.54
C LEU A 20 -16.72 11.01 -3.51
N ALA A 21 -17.39 12.01 -2.95
CA ALA A 21 -18.52 11.82 -2.03
C ALA A 21 -19.71 11.12 -2.73
N ARG A 22 -20.05 11.54 -3.96
CA ARG A 22 -21.15 10.91 -4.74
C ARG A 22 -20.86 9.46 -5.11
N VAL A 23 -19.63 9.16 -5.44
CA VAL A 23 -19.25 7.79 -5.89
C VAL A 23 -19.10 6.82 -4.72
N GLY A 24 -18.96 7.34 -3.49
CA GLY A 24 -18.83 6.51 -2.28
C GLY A 24 -17.54 5.70 -2.23
N THR A 25 -16.56 6.03 -3.06
CA THR A 25 -15.21 5.50 -2.99
C THR A 25 -14.37 6.50 -2.22
N THR A 26 -13.51 6.06 -1.38
CA THR A 26 -12.54 6.81 -0.57
C THR A 26 -12.84 8.31 -0.41
N GLN A 27 -13.23 8.72 0.78
CA GLN A 27 -13.28 10.14 1.12
C GLN A 27 -11.83 10.62 1.23
N LEU A 28 -11.33 11.30 0.20
CA LEU A 28 -10.08 12.05 0.31
C LEU A 28 -10.41 13.39 0.95
N SER A 29 -9.98 13.59 2.18
CA SER A 29 -9.93 14.90 2.78
C SER A 29 -8.90 15.78 2.05
N ASP A 30 -8.97 17.10 2.25
CA ASP A 30 -7.95 18.02 1.72
C ASP A 30 -6.55 17.66 2.21
N GLU A 31 -6.44 17.25 3.46
CA GLU A 31 -5.17 16.83 4.05
C GLU A 31 -4.65 15.53 3.43
N GLU A 32 -5.52 14.52 3.21
CA GLU A 32 -5.14 13.28 2.51
C GLU A 32 -4.72 13.53 1.08
N PHE A 33 -5.40 14.45 0.37
CA PHE A 33 -5.02 14.81 -0.98
C PHE A 33 -3.64 15.47 -1.01
N ALA A 34 -3.42 16.50 -0.17
CA ALA A 34 -2.14 17.19 -0.09
C ALA A 34 -1.00 16.23 0.33
N TRP A 35 -1.26 15.37 1.31
CA TRP A 35 -0.30 14.36 1.72
C TRP A 35 0.06 13.41 0.59
N TRP A 36 -0.93 12.90 -0.15
CA TRP A 36 -0.73 11.85 -1.16
C TRP A 36 -0.14 12.38 -2.47
N PHE A 37 -0.55 13.57 -2.90
CA PHE A 37 -0.20 14.10 -4.21
C PHE A 37 0.74 15.30 -4.21
N GLU A 38 0.71 16.15 -3.19
CA GLU A 38 1.49 17.39 -3.16
C GLU A 38 2.75 17.24 -2.30
N ARG A 39 2.67 16.54 -1.15
CA ARG A 39 3.77 16.37 -0.20
C ARG A 39 4.52 15.05 -0.32
N ASN A 40 4.34 14.32 -1.41
CA ASN A 40 5.01 13.06 -1.65
C ASN A 40 6.52 13.29 -1.94
N PRO A 41 7.46 12.71 -1.17
CA PRO A 41 8.89 12.93 -1.35
C PRO A 41 9.45 12.34 -2.66
N ALA A 42 8.70 11.47 -3.34
CA ALA A 42 9.09 10.93 -4.65
C ALA A 42 8.66 11.82 -5.82
N GLY A 43 7.91 12.90 -5.57
CA GLY A 43 7.42 13.86 -6.54
C GLY A 43 5.90 14.06 -6.48
N GLU A 44 5.45 15.19 -7.01
CA GLU A 44 4.03 15.50 -7.12
C GLU A 44 3.28 14.45 -7.93
N GLY A 45 2.09 14.09 -7.47
CA GLY A 45 1.24 13.12 -8.16
C GLY A 45 0.69 13.66 -9.48
N ILE A 46 0.38 12.74 -10.37
CA ILE A 46 -0.31 13.06 -11.62
C ILE A 46 -1.81 12.88 -11.39
N VAL A 47 -2.60 13.93 -11.55
CA VAL A 47 -4.07 13.88 -11.38
C VAL A 47 -4.73 14.42 -12.63
N SER A 48 -5.50 13.57 -13.31
CA SER A 48 -6.30 13.94 -14.49
C SER A 48 -7.78 13.85 -14.16
N LEU A 49 -8.52 14.83 -14.64
CA LEU A 49 -9.95 14.98 -14.41
C LEU A 49 -10.71 14.92 -15.74
N ALA A 50 -11.88 14.30 -15.72
CA ALA A 50 -12.89 14.47 -16.74
C ALA A 50 -13.92 15.50 -16.23
N VAL A 51 -14.20 16.49 -17.06
CA VAL A 51 -15.09 17.62 -16.72
C VAL A 51 -16.20 17.72 -17.74
N ASP A 52 -17.42 17.95 -17.28
CA ASP A 52 -18.57 18.26 -18.13
C ASP A 52 -19.41 19.36 -17.46
N GLY A 53 -19.70 20.43 -18.19
CA GLY A 53 -20.46 21.58 -17.69
C GLY A 53 -19.85 22.24 -16.45
N GLY A 54 -18.53 22.23 -16.28
CA GLY A 54 -17.86 22.82 -15.12
C GLY A 54 -17.82 21.90 -13.88
N GLU A 55 -18.35 20.69 -13.97
CA GLU A 55 -18.31 19.68 -12.89
C GLU A 55 -17.31 18.57 -13.18
N VAL A 56 -16.57 18.12 -12.15
CA VAL A 56 -15.73 16.92 -12.24
C VAL A 56 -16.64 15.69 -12.24
N VAL A 57 -16.54 14.90 -13.31
CA VAL A 57 -17.33 13.67 -13.52
C VAL A 57 -16.46 12.40 -13.53
N GLY A 58 -15.15 12.56 -13.54
CA GLY A 58 -14.20 11.46 -13.42
C GLY A 58 -12.83 11.93 -12.94
N VAL A 59 -12.12 11.05 -12.26
CA VAL A 59 -10.73 11.24 -11.83
C VAL A 59 -9.95 9.96 -11.99
N ALA A 60 -8.71 10.08 -12.46
CA ALA A 60 -7.67 9.08 -12.33
C ALA A 60 -6.40 9.78 -11.85
N ALA A 61 -5.72 9.18 -10.89
CA ALA A 61 -4.52 9.73 -10.32
C ALA A 61 -3.41 8.69 -10.22
N MET A 62 -2.16 9.15 -10.28
CA MET A 62 -0.96 8.36 -10.00
C MET A 62 -0.12 9.04 -8.94
N SER A 63 0.45 8.25 -8.04
CA SER A 63 1.42 8.70 -7.05
C SER A 63 2.78 8.10 -7.36
N PHE A 64 3.86 8.85 -7.10
CA PHE A 64 5.22 8.38 -7.33
C PHE A 64 5.80 7.65 -6.12
N PHE A 65 6.62 6.63 -6.41
CA PHE A 65 7.38 5.89 -5.40
C PHE A 65 8.81 5.69 -5.87
N ARG A 66 9.77 5.99 -5.01
CA ARG A 66 11.17 5.62 -5.26
C ARG A 66 11.28 4.10 -5.24
N THR A 67 11.93 3.56 -6.25
CA THR A 67 11.95 2.13 -6.53
C THR A 67 13.30 1.73 -7.06
N ARG A 68 13.73 0.53 -6.76
CA ARG A 68 14.86 -0.12 -7.41
C ARG A 68 14.35 -1.20 -8.35
N LEU A 69 14.72 -1.10 -9.63
CA LEU A 69 14.35 -2.06 -10.68
C LEU A 69 15.62 -2.67 -11.26
N ASN A 70 15.78 -4.00 -11.12
CA ASN A 70 16.96 -4.72 -11.59
C ASN A 70 18.28 -4.07 -11.14
N GLY A 71 18.31 -3.55 -9.91
CA GLY A 71 19.48 -2.90 -9.34
C GLY A 71 19.63 -1.39 -9.67
N VAL A 72 18.78 -0.83 -10.52
CA VAL A 72 18.81 0.59 -10.90
C VAL A 72 17.76 1.36 -10.09
N GLU A 73 18.19 2.47 -9.48
CA GLU A 73 17.27 3.37 -8.79
C GLU A 73 16.45 4.17 -9.78
N THR A 74 15.16 4.23 -9.56
CA THR A 74 14.20 4.94 -10.39
C THR A 74 12.99 5.33 -9.56
N ARG A 75 11.96 5.91 -10.20
CA ARG A 75 10.65 6.11 -9.58
C ARG A 75 9.56 5.55 -10.47
N LEU A 76 8.55 4.98 -9.85
CA LEU A 76 7.36 4.46 -10.53
C LEU A 76 6.16 5.33 -10.20
N ALA A 77 5.38 5.64 -11.23
CA ALA A 77 4.05 6.19 -11.08
C ALA A 77 3.06 5.02 -10.91
N ILE A 78 2.27 5.04 -9.85
CA ILE A 78 1.34 3.96 -9.50
C ILE A 78 -0.08 4.52 -9.49
N PRO A 79 -1.03 3.90 -10.23
CA PRO A 79 -2.43 4.30 -10.22
C PRO A 79 -3.06 4.19 -8.83
N VAL A 80 -3.66 5.27 -8.39
CA VAL A 80 -4.39 5.41 -7.13
C VAL A 80 -5.64 6.24 -7.36
N ASN A 81 -6.65 6.12 -6.47
CA ASN A 81 -7.81 7.01 -6.43
C ASN A 81 -8.51 7.24 -7.79
N VAL A 82 -9.06 6.16 -8.35
CA VAL A 82 -9.83 6.21 -9.59
C VAL A 82 -11.33 6.24 -9.27
N ALA A 83 -12.05 7.21 -9.80
CA ALA A 83 -13.50 7.32 -9.68
C ALA A 83 -14.14 7.85 -10.97
N THR A 84 -15.36 7.37 -11.27
CA THR A 84 -16.18 7.88 -12.38
C THR A 84 -17.63 7.93 -11.93
N ASP A 85 -18.26 9.09 -12.11
CA ASP A 85 -19.70 9.29 -11.85
C ASP A 85 -20.52 8.23 -12.60
N ALA A 86 -21.55 7.71 -11.95
CA ALA A 86 -22.37 6.63 -12.49
C ALA A 86 -22.95 6.96 -13.87
N ARG A 87 -23.30 8.21 -14.11
CA ARG A 87 -23.85 8.71 -15.39
C ARG A 87 -22.89 8.62 -16.57
N TYR A 88 -21.56 8.61 -16.28
CA TYR A 88 -20.48 8.60 -17.28
C TYR A 88 -19.78 7.25 -17.39
N ARG A 89 -20.25 6.25 -16.63
CA ARG A 89 -19.71 4.88 -16.73
C ARG A 89 -19.98 4.27 -18.11
N GLY A 90 -19.06 3.43 -18.56
CA GLY A 90 -19.18 2.81 -19.89
C GLY A 90 -18.75 3.71 -21.06
N GLN A 91 -18.56 5.01 -20.87
CA GLN A 91 -18.19 5.98 -21.91
C GLN A 91 -16.67 6.15 -22.09
N GLY A 92 -15.87 5.31 -21.45
CA GLY A 92 -14.40 5.33 -21.64
C GLY A 92 -13.64 6.35 -20.79
N VAL A 93 -14.31 7.08 -19.88
CA VAL A 93 -13.69 8.11 -19.02
C VAL A 93 -12.42 7.60 -18.35
N PHE A 94 -12.52 6.51 -17.58
CA PHE A 94 -11.36 5.94 -16.90
C PHE A 94 -10.22 5.61 -17.87
N SER A 95 -10.52 4.95 -18.99
CA SER A 95 -9.49 4.53 -19.94
C SER A 95 -8.78 5.71 -20.61
N ARG A 96 -9.48 6.83 -20.80
CA ARG A 96 -8.90 8.05 -21.38
C ARG A 96 -7.98 8.73 -20.37
N LEU A 97 -8.46 8.97 -19.14
CA LEU A 97 -7.68 9.59 -18.07
C LEU A 97 -6.42 8.79 -17.74
N GLU A 98 -6.55 7.45 -17.72
CA GLU A 98 -5.42 6.58 -17.39
C GLU A 98 -4.33 6.61 -18.48
N ARG A 99 -4.70 6.65 -19.77
CA ARG A 99 -3.71 6.81 -20.85
C ARG A 99 -2.96 8.14 -20.75
N GLU A 100 -3.69 9.24 -20.49
CA GLU A 100 -3.07 10.55 -20.29
C GLU A 100 -2.13 10.56 -19.08
N ASN A 101 -2.47 9.82 -18.01
CA ASN A 101 -1.59 9.66 -16.86
C ASN A 101 -0.37 8.81 -17.19
N GLU A 102 -0.55 7.71 -17.94
CA GLU A 102 0.56 6.85 -18.40
C GLU A 102 1.56 7.64 -19.26
N GLU A 103 1.08 8.47 -20.19
CA GLU A 103 1.91 9.35 -21.03
C GLU A 103 2.68 10.39 -20.18
N ALA A 104 2.01 11.00 -19.22
CA ALA A 104 2.66 11.94 -18.30
C ALA A 104 3.68 11.24 -17.37
N ALA A 105 3.39 10.03 -16.92
CA ALA A 105 4.30 9.23 -16.13
C ALA A 105 5.56 8.86 -16.93
N ALA A 106 5.39 8.45 -18.18
CA ALA A 106 6.50 8.19 -19.11
C ALA A 106 7.37 9.45 -19.29
N THR A 107 6.75 10.58 -19.61
CA THR A 107 7.44 11.87 -19.75
C THR A 107 8.17 12.28 -18.48
N SER A 108 7.65 11.92 -17.31
CA SER A 108 8.27 12.15 -16.00
C SER A 108 9.40 11.15 -15.68
N GLY A 109 9.73 10.24 -16.58
CA GLY A 109 10.83 9.28 -16.44
C GLY A 109 10.46 8.00 -15.69
N SER A 110 9.16 7.68 -15.51
CA SER A 110 8.74 6.38 -14.98
C SER A 110 8.87 5.31 -16.08
N PRO A 111 9.75 4.30 -15.95
CA PRO A 111 9.95 3.32 -16.99
C PRO A 111 8.77 2.37 -17.18
N LEU A 112 8.05 2.12 -16.08
CA LEU A 112 6.89 1.24 -16.07
C LEU A 112 5.93 1.66 -14.96
N THR A 113 4.74 1.08 -14.96
CA THR A 113 3.74 1.24 -13.91
C THR A 113 3.23 -0.11 -13.43
N VAL A 114 2.90 -0.22 -12.15
CA VAL A 114 2.38 -1.45 -11.54
C VAL A 114 1.24 -1.13 -10.60
N THR A 115 0.30 -2.08 -10.42
CA THR A 115 -0.77 -1.91 -9.43
C THR A 115 -1.41 -3.24 -9.04
N PHE A 116 -2.27 -3.19 -8.03
CA PHE A 116 -3.15 -4.29 -7.61
C PHE A 116 -4.62 -3.88 -7.83
N PRO A 117 -5.16 -4.11 -9.02
CA PRO A 117 -6.51 -3.71 -9.35
C PRO A 117 -7.55 -4.56 -8.60
N ASN A 118 -8.70 -3.95 -8.32
CA ASN A 118 -9.86 -4.70 -7.88
C ASN A 118 -10.54 -5.44 -9.05
N ALA A 119 -11.55 -6.26 -8.76
CA ALA A 119 -12.24 -7.06 -9.77
C ALA A 119 -12.94 -6.22 -10.87
N LYS A 120 -13.32 -4.97 -10.56
CA LYS A 120 -13.99 -4.06 -11.52
C LYS A 120 -13.00 -3.37 -12.45
N SER A 121 -11.85 -2.94 -11.94
CA SER A 121 -10.83 -2.21 -12.72
C SER A 121 -9.90 -3.13 -13.51
N HIS A 122 -9.60 -4.35 -13.03
CA HIS A 122 -8.72 -5.29 -13.70
C HIS A 122 -9.05 -5.53 -15.20
N PRO A 123 -10.30 -5.81 -15.61
CA PRO A 123 -10.61 -6.01 -17.03
C PRO A 123 -10.35 -4.77 -17.88
N ILE A 124 -10.45 -3.58 -17.32
CA ILE A 124 -10.20 -2.33 -18.06
C ILE A 124 -8.69 -2.18 -18.29
N PHE A 125 -7.87 -2.35 -17.24
CA PHE A 125 -6.42 -2.31 -17.36
C PHE A 125 -5.91 -3.30 -18.41
N VAL A 126 -6.32 -4.58 -18.31
CA VAL A 126 -5.77 -5.63 -19.17
C VAL A 126 -6.33 -5.56 -20.59
N ARG A 127 -7.64 -5.40 -20.77
CA ARG A 127 -8.28 -5.51 -22.10
C ARG A 127 -8.27 -4.21 -22.89
N ARG A 128 -8.28 -3.03 -22.22
CA ARG A 128 -8.40 -1.73 -22.89
C ARG A 128 -7.13 -0.89 -22.85
N LEU A 129 -6.27 -1.09 -21.83
CA LEU A 129 -5.09 -0.28 -21.60
C LEU A 129 -3.78 -1.04 -21.89
N GLY A 130 -3.86 -2.35 -22.22
CA GLY A 130 -2.71 -3.15 -22.61
C GLY A 130 -1.79 -3.56 -21.45
N TRP A 131 -2.31 -3.52 -20.22
CA TRP A 131 -1.59 -4.03 -19.04
C TRP A 131 -1.52 -5.55 -19.07
N ILE A 132 -0.51 -6.11 -18.43
CA ILE A 132 -0.29 -7.55 -18.34
C ILE A 132 -0.44 -8.06 -16.92
N ASP A 133 -1.04 -9.24 -16.78
CA ASP A 133 -1.03 -9.98 -15.51
C ASP A 133 0.39 -10.49 -15.24
N LEU A 134 0.97 -10.12 -14.10
CA LEU A 134 2.31 -10.51 -13.68
C LEU A 134 2.26 -11.70 -12.73
N SER A 135 1.48 -11.57 -11.65
CA SER A 135 1.35 -12.64 -10.67
C SER A 135 0.11 -12.49 -9.79
N ARG A 136 -0.07 -13.45 -8.88
CA ARG A 136 -1.10 -13.41 -7.83
C ARG A 136 -0.43 -13.60 -6.48
N LEU A 137 -0.36 -12.53 -5.70
CA LEU A 137 0.23 -12.55 -4.37
C LEU A 137 -0.82 -12.93 -3.34
N ARG A 138 -0.51 -13.91 -2.51
CA ARG A 138 -1.44 -14.42 -1.49
C ARG A 138 -1.24 -13.70 -0.17
N LEU A 139 -2.32 -13.16 0.40
CA LEU A 139 -2.29 -12.62 1.75
C LEU A 139 -2.12 -13.75 2.76
N TRP A 140 -1.37 -13.46 3.82
CA TRP A 140 -1.27 -14.31 5.00
C TRP A 140 -2.00 -13.65 6.16
N ALA A 141 -2.61 -14.48 7.01
CA ALA A 141 -3.30 -14.02 8.20
C ALA A 141 -2.92 -14.83 9.42
N ARG A 142 -2.90 -14.15 10.55
CA ARG A 142 -2.89 -14.75 11.88
C ARG A 142 -4.23 -14.50 12.53
N PRO A 143 -5.06 -15.53 12.79
CA PRO A 143 -6.30 -15.40 13.56
C PRO A 143 -6.01 -14.89 14.98
N LEU A 144 -6.83 -13.95 15.46
CA LEU A 144 -6.72 -13.39 16.81
C LEU A 144 -7.94 -13.71 17.67
N ARG A 145 -9.11 -13.87 17.02
CA ARG A 145 -10.37 -14.26 17.66
C ARG A 145 -11.01 -15.40 16.91
N VAL A 146 -11.27 -16.51 17.59
CA VAL A 146 -11.94 -17.68 16.99
C VAL A 146 -13.36 -17.31 16.53
N SER A 147 -14.09 -16.51 17.32
CA SER A 147 -15.43 -16.01 16.95
C SER A 147 -15.44 -15.15 15.69
N GLY A 148 -14.41 -14.34 15.46
CA GLY A 148 -14.26 -13.54 14.26
C GLY A 148 -14.06 -14.40 13.01
N VAL A 149 -13.17 -15.40 13.09
CA VAL A 149 -12.96 -16.37 12.03
C VAL A 149 -14.23 -17.16 11.73
N ALA A 150 -14.94 -17.65 12.76
CA ALA A 150 -16.19 -18.37 12.59
C ALA A 150 -17.27 -17.50 11.90
N ARG A 151 -17.42 -16.23 12.31
CA ARG A 151 -18.33 -15.28 11.66
C ARG A 151 -17.99 -15.10 10.18
N TYR A 152 -16.71 -14.87 9.88
CA TYR A 152 -16.24 -14.73 8.48
C TYR A 152 -16.58 -15.96 7.63
N LEU A 153 -16.29 -17.16 8.12
CA LEU A 153 -16.59 -18.41 7.42
C LEU A 153 -18.11 -18.64 7.22
N LEU A 154 -18.93 -18.14 8.13
CA LEU A 154 -20.39 -18.21 8.06
C LEU A 154 -21.02 -17.04 7.27
N GLY A 155 -20.22 -16.15 6.67
CA GLY A 155 -20.71 -14.98 5.95
C GLY A 155 -21.43 -13.95 6.84
N ARG A 156 -21.21 -13.98 8.18
CA ARG A 156 -21.84 -13.05 9.12
C ARG A 156 -20.94 -11.82 9.31
N PRO A 157 -21.51 -10.59 9.32
CA PRO A 157 -20.73 -9.38 9.55
C PRO A 157 -20.16 -9.40 11.00
N GLY A 158 -18.91 -8.97 11.13
CA GLY A 158 -18.27 -8.71 12.40
C GLY A 158 -18.58 -7.31 12.93
N GLU A 159 -18.11 -7.01 14.12
CA GLU A 159 -18.16 -5.69 14.69
C GLU A 159 -16.97 -4.84 14.24
N ARG A 160 -17.20 -3.54 14.06
CA ARG A 160 -16.12 -2.61 13.78
C ARG A 160 -15.25 -2.49 15.04
N GLY A 161 -13.98 -2.88 14.90
CA GLY A 161 -12.96 -2.70 15.93
C GLY A 161 -12.04 -1.51 15.63
N GLY A 162 -10.86 -1.51 16.23
CA GLY A 162 -9.85 -0.47 16.05
C GLY A 162 -8.51 -0.86 16.65
N LEU A 163 -7.51 0.01 16.52
CA LEU A 163 -6.27 -0.09 17.26
C LEU A 163 -6.54 0.18 18.75
N ARG A 164 -5.76 -0.44 19.62
CA ARG A 164 -5.78 -0.10 21.05
C ARG A 164 -5.29 1.33 21.26
N ALA A 165 -5.56 1.88 22.43
CA ALA A 165 -4.92 3.13 22.83
C ALA A 165 -3.39 3.01 22.68
N PRO A 166 -2.69 4.02 22.14
CA PRO A 166 -1.24 3.95 21.91
C PRO A 166 -0.51 3.65 23.22
N SER A 167 0.28 2.57 23.23
CA SER A 167 1.18 2.31 24.37
C SER A 167 2.57 2.83 24.02
N ARG A 168 3.07 3.74 24.83
CA ARG A 168 4.43 4.28 24.72
C ARG A 168 5.50 3.38 25.33
N ASP A 169 5.10 2.28 25.96
CA ASP A 169 6.02 1.42 26.70
C ASP A 169 6.90 0.60 25.76
N ALA A 170 8.19 0.63 26.05
CA ALA A 170 9.15 -0.32 25.54
C ALA A 170 8.89 -1.71 26.15
N ARG A 171 9.03 -2.76 25.37
CA ARG A 171 8.88 -4.15 25.79
C ARG A 171 10.02 -5.01 25.32
N THR A 172 10.54 -5.86 26.17
CA THR A 172 11.50 -6.89 25.74
C THR A 172 10.74 -8.09 25.16
N LEU A 173 10.86 -8.27 23.85
CA LEU A 173 10.22 -9.35 23.11
C LEU A 173 11.27 -10.14 22.33
N HIS A 174 11.33 -11.45 22.53
CA HIS A 174 12.33 -12.33 21.92
C HIS A 174 13.78 -11.87 22.10
N GLY A 175 14.09 -11.21 23.22
CA GLY A 175 15.44 -10.70 23.51
C GLY A 175 15.81 -9.40 22.78
N LEU A 176 14.84 -8.68 22.23
CA LEU A 176 15.00 -7.35 21.68
C LEU A 176 14.10 -6.36 22.45
N GLU A 177 14.58 -5.14 22.59
CA GLU A 177 13.76 -4.02 23.02
C GLU A 177 12.86 -3.59 21.87
N VAL A 178 11.54 -3.63 22.04
CA VAL A 178 10.59 -3.15 21.04
C VAL A 178 9.84 -1.95 21.61
N ARG A 179 9.99 -0.80 20.94
CA ARG A 179 9.37 0.46 21.38
C ARG A 179 8.72 1.22 20.22
N PRO A 180 7.74 2.09 20.51
CA PRO A 180 7.18 2.98 19.51
C PRO A 180 8.24 3.92 18.91
N LEU A 181 8.04 4.30 17.67
CA LEU A 181 8.84 5.29 16.96
C LEU A 181 7.97 6.48 16.61
N GLU A 182 8.39 7.67 17.04
CA GLU A 182 7.78 8.95 16.70
C GLU A 182 8.43 9.58 15.45
N ARG A 183 9.62 9.11 15.08
CA ARG A 183 10.34 9.47 13.86
C ARG A 183 11.30 8.35 13.45
N PHE A 184 11.51 8.23 12.15
CA PHE A 184 12.51 7.34 11.57
C PHE A 184 13.76 8.15 11.23
N GLY A 185 14.92 7.64 11.64
CA GLY A 185 16.24 8.23 11.41
C GLY A 185 17.03 7.44 10.34
N PRO A 186 18.30 7.87 10.07
CA PRO A 186 19.15 7.28 9.03
C PRO A 186 19.49 5.80 9.27
N GLU A 187 19.34 5.29 10.48
CA GLU A 187 19.48 3.86 10.79
C GLU A 187 18.46 3.00 10.03
N LEU A 188 17.31 3.58 9.64
CA LEU A 188 16.35 2.89 8.79
C LEU A 188 16.84 2.79 7.34
N ASP A 189 17.57 3.78 6.83
CA ASP A 189 18.11 3.74 5.46
C ASP A 189 19.05 2.55 5.29
N GLU A 190 19.95 2.34 6.24
CA GLU A 190 20.86 1.19 6.23
C GLU A 190 20.12 -0.13 6.41
N LEU A 191 19.14 -0.19 7.32
CA LEU A 191 18.32 -1.38 7.52
C LEU A 191 17.51 -1.69 6.27
N GLY A 192 16.88 -0.69 5.65
CA GLY A 192 16.09 -0.84 4.42
C GLY A 192 16.92 -1.34 3.24
N ARG A 193 18.13 -0.79 3.08
CA ARG A 193 19.09 -1.25 2.07
C ARG A 193 19.43 -2.73 2.25
N ARG A 194 19.76 -3.15 3.49
CA ARG A 194 20.06 -4.54 3.81
C ARG A 194 18.85 -5.47 3.64
N ALA A 195 17.67 -5.02 4.06
CA ALA A 195 16.43 -5.80 3.91
C ALA A 195 16.07 -6.06 2.45
N ALA A 196 16.50 -5.17 1.55
CA ALA A 196 16.27 -5.29 0.13
C ALA A 196 17.32 -6.15 -0.60
N GLU A 197 18.40 -6.57 0.07
CA GLU A 197 19.40 -7.44 -0.52
C GLU A 197 18.76 -8.76 -1.00
N GLY A 198 18.98 -9.09 -2.27
CA GLY A 198 18.41 -10.28 -2.90
C GLY A 198 17.08 -10.08 -3.61
N TYR A 199 16.47 -8.88 -3.56
CA TYR A 199 15.31 -8.54 -4.37
C TYR A 199 15.72 -7.67 -5.56
N ALA A 200 15.36 -8.09 -6.77
CA ALA A 200 15.67 -7.34 -7.98
C ALA A 200 14.83 -6.05 -8.05
N ASN A 201 13.58 -6.13 -7.57
CA ASN A 201 12.62 -5.04 -7.66
C ASN A 201 11.96 -4.80 -6.29
N HIS A 202 12.04 -3.58 -5.78
CA HIS A 202 11.42 -3.20 -4.50
C HIS A 202 11.23 -1.68 -4.41
N PHE A 203 10.25 -1.24 -3.63
CA PHE A 203 10.15 0.16 -3.23
C PHE A 203 11.18 0.50 -2.16
N SER A 204 11.70 1.73 -2.20
CA SER A 204 12.66 2.23 -1.20
C SER A 204 12.00 2.29 0.18
N ARG A 205 12.67 1.75 1.18
CA ARG A 205 12.22 1.73 2.58
C ARG A 205 13.21 2.50 3.44
N ASP A 206 13.31 3.78 3.16
CA ASP A 206 14.16 4.72 3.89
C ASP A 206 13.36 5.59 4.86
N ALA A 207 14.07 6.35 5.68
CA ALA A 207 13.47 7.22 6.69
C ALA A 207 12.54 8.27 6.08
N GLN A 208 12.90 8.84 4.93
CA GLN A 208 12.08 9.85 4.26
C GLN A 208 10.73 9.27 3.83
N TYR A 209 10.73 8.09 3.19
CA TYR A 209 9.50 7.40 2.78
C TYR A 209 8.64 7.03 3.99
N PHE A 210 9.23 6.44 5.04
CA PHE A 210 8.48 5.98 6.22
C PHE A 210 7.89 7.13 7.02
N ASN A 211 8.63 8.25 7.18
CA ASN A 211 8.10 9.43 7.84
C ASN A 211 6.89 9.97 7.08
N TRP A 212 7.02 10.22 5.77
CA TRP A 212 5.92 10.67 4.94
C TRP A 212 4.73 9.69 4.94
N ARG A 213 5.02 8.42 4.71
CA ARG A 213 3.98 7.40 4.45
C ARG A 213 3.17 7.05 5.68
N TYR A 214 3.78 7.11 6.86
CA TYR A 214 3.18 6.58 8.08
C TYR A 214 3.06 7.58 9.23
N LEU A 215 4.02 8.47 9.43
CA LEU A 215 3.99 9.43 10.54
C LEU A 215 3.34 10.76 10.16
N ASP A 216 3.61 11.24 8.94
CA ASP A 216 2.98 12.45 8.41
C ASP A 216 1.62 12.14 7.73
N SER A 217 1.22 10.86 7.71
CA SER A 217 -0.05 10.40 7.16
C SER A 217 -1.22 10.84 8.04
N PRO A 218 -2.32 11.34 7.47
CA PRO A 218 -3.55 11.59 8.21
C PRO A 218 -4.26 10.30 8.67
N ARG A 219 -3.78 9.14 8.22
CA ARG A 219 -4.30 7.82 8.62
C ARG A 219 -3.62 7.32 9.89
N ASP A 220 -4.36 6.54 10.70
CA ASP A 220 -3.85 6.03 11.97
C ASP A 220 -2.96 4.80 11.77
N TYR A 221 -1.65 5.02 11.87
CA TYR A 221 -0.64 3.97 11.89
C TYR A 221 0.07 3.93 13.26
N ARG A 222 0.59 2.74 13.62
CA ARG A 222 1.46 2.54 14.78
C ARG A 222 2.80 2.03 14.29
N CYS A 223 3.87 2.76 14.58
CA CYS A 223 5.23 2.47 14.14
C CYS A 223 6.07 1.96 15.31
N PHE A 224 6.79 0.85 15.11
CA PHE A 224 7.62 0.23 16.14
C PHE A 224 9.00 -0.12 15.60
N GLY A 225 10.04 0.16 16.40
CA GLY A 225 11.40 -0.31 16.19
C GLY A 225 11.75 -1.44 17.15
N ALA A 226 12.44 -2.46 16.66
CA ALA A 226 13.10 -3.49 17.46
C ALA A 226 14.59 -3.20 17.53
N PHE A 227 15.15 -3.17 18.74
CA PHE A 227 16.53 -2.79 18.98
C PHE A 227 17.34 -3.92 19.61
N ARG A 228 18.59 -4.04 19.19
CA ARG A 228 19.56 -5.00 19.70
C ARG A 228 20.84 -4.24 20.05
N GLY A 229 21.21 -4.20 21.35
CA GLY A 229 22.41 -3.48 21.79
C GLY A 229 22.40 -1.99 21.37
N GLY A 230 21.23 -1.35 21.36
CA GLY A 230 21.04 0.02 20.92
C GLY A 230 20.86 0.22 19.42
N GLY A 231 21.25 -0.75 18.57
CA GLY A 231 21.10 -0.66 17.11
C GLY A 231 19.73 -1.12 16.63
N LEU A 232 19.20 -0.47 15.58
CA LEU A 232 17.93 -0.82 14.95
C LEU A 232 18.05 -2.17 14.20
N ALA A 233 17.31 -3.18 14.66
CA ALA A 233 17.28 -4.52 14.08
C ALA A 233 16.06 -4.77 13.19
N GLY A 234 15.00 -3.97 13.32
CA GLY A 234 13.82 -4.08 12.48
C GLY A 234 12.78 -3.02 12.80
N VAL A 235 11.83 -2.87 11.89
CA VAL A 235 10.70 -1.94 11.98
C VAL A 235 9.41 -2.63 11.59
N ALA A 236 8.32 -2.33 12.26
CA ALA A 236 6.97 -2.71 11.85
C ALA A 236 6.03 -1.52 11.89
N VAL A 237 5.16 -1.46 10.90
CA VAL A 237 4.06 -0.50 10.83
C VAL A 237 2.73 -1.24 10.83
N VAL A 238 1.84 -0.84 11.74
CA VAL A 238 0.55 -1.50 11.96
C VAL A 238 -0.57 -0.52 11.70
N GLY A 239 -1.56 -0.94 10.93
CA GLY A 239 -2.81 -0.22 10.73
C GLY A 239 -4.01 -1.11 11.05
N HIS A 240 -5.21 -0.55 10.92
CA HIS A 240 -6.47 -1.25 11.13
C HIS A 240 -7.46 -0.91 10.02
N THR A 241 -8.26 -1.87 9.64
CA THR A 241 -9.35 -1.69 8.66
C THR A 241 -10.58 -2.49 9.03
N PHE A 242 -11.73 -2.01 8.57
CA PHE A 242 -12.99 -2.76 8.61
C PHE A 242 -13.55 -2.84 7.20
N LYS A 243 -13.38 -4.01 6.57
CA LYS A 243 -13.87 -4.27 5.21
C LYS A 243 -14.61 -5.61 5.14
N HIS A 244 -15.67 -5.65 4.38
CA HIS A 244 -16.48 -6.87 4.15
C HIS A 244 -16.92 -7.56 5.45
N GLY A 245 -17.26 -6.78 6.47
CA GLY A 245 -17.68 -7.29 7.78
C GLY A 245 -16.56 -7.91 8.62
N VAL A 246 -15.30 -7.70 8.26
CA VAL A 246 -14.13 -8.18 9.01
C VAL A 246 -13.37 -7.00 9.60
N SER A 247 -13.11 -7.07 10.89
CA SER A 247 -12.21 -6.15 11.59
C SER A 247 -10.80 -6.74 11.55
N ALA A 248 -9.90 -6.14 10.78
CA ALA A 248 -8.54 -6.66 10.58
C ALA A 248 -7.47 -5.62 10.94
N GLY A 249 -6.52 -6.01 11.79
CA GLY A 249 -5.23 -5.36 11.82
C GLY A 249 -4.41 -5.77 10.59
N PHE A 250 -3.56 -4.89 10.10
CA PHE A 250 -2.63 -5.24 9.03
C PHE A 250 -1.23 -4.72 9.31
N LEU A 251 -0.23 -5.50 8.94
CA LEU A 251 1.15 -5.04 8.87
C LEU A 251 1.32 -4.33 7.53
N ALA A 252 1.32 -2.99 7.57
CA ALA A 252 1.57 -2.16 6.41
C ALA A 252 3.00 -2.39 5.91
N ASP A 253 3.95 -2.37 6.83
CA ASP A 253 5.35 -2.71 6.56
C ASP A 253 5.96 -3.56 7.67
N LEU A 254 6.92 -4.41 7.29
CA LEU A 254 7.74 -5.21 8.18
C LEU A 254 9.14 -5.33 7.58
N VAL A 255 10.09 -4.58 8.14
CA VAL A 255 11.46 -4.51 7.66
C VAL A 255 12.39 -5.10 8.72
N ALA A 256 13.22 -6.05 8.32
CA ALA A 256 14.28 -6.63 9.13
C ALA A 256 15.43 -7.07 8.23
N ALA A 257 16.64 -7.15 8.79
CA ALA A 257 17.78 -7.68 8.03
C ALA A 257 17.51 -9.13 7.58
N PRO A 258 18.00 -9.55 6.40
CA PRO A 258 17.83 -10.91 5.90
C PRO A 258 18.21 -11.96 6.96
N GLY A 259 17.31 -12.92 7.18
CA GLY A 259 17.52 -13.99 8.16
C GLY A 259 17.28 -13.62 9.64
N ASP A 260 17.02 -12.37 9.98
CA ASP A 260 16.74 -11.97 11.37
C ASP A 260 15.31 -12.33 11.82
N GLY A 261 15.06 -13.63 11.92
CA GLY A 261 13.78 -14.14 12.37
C GLY A 261 13.44 -13.78 13.84
N ARG A 262 14.41 -13.31 14.64
CA ARG A 262 14.14 -12.80 16.00
C ARG A 262 13.46 -11.44 15.93
N ALA A 263 14.01 -10.52 15.14
CA ALA A 263 13.42 -9.21 14.91
C ALA A 263 12.00 -9.33 14.34
N VAL A 264 11.81 -10.18 13.31
CA VAL A 264 10.49 -10.46 12.73
C VAL A 264 9.50 -10.92 13.82
N ARG A 265 9.85 -11.89 14.67
CA ARG A 265 8.94 -12.39 15.71
C ARG A 265 8.66 -11.36 16.81
N ALA A 266 9.66 -10.58 17.20
CA ALA A 266 9.49 -9.52 18.19
C ALA A 266 8.50 -8.44 17.70
N LEU A 267 8.69 -7.98 16.47
CA LEU A 267 7.81 -6.99 15.84
C LEU A 267 6.40 -7.52 15.62
N VAL A 268 6.25 -8.76 15.15
CA VAL A 268 4.94 -9.41 15.03
C VAL A 268 4.24 -9.55 16.38
N ALA A 269 4.97 -9.92 17.44
CA ALA A 269 4.39 -10.01 18.79
C ALA A 269 3.89 -8.65 19.27
N ARG A 270 4.63 -7.57 18.98
CA ARG A 270 4.17 -6.21 19.27
C ARG A 270 2.94 -5.85 18.44
N ALA A 271 2.96 -6.07 17.13
CA ALA A 271 1.83 -5.80 16.24
C ALA A 271 0.55 -6.52 16.71
N VAL A 272 0.66 -7.78 17.09
CA VAL A 272 -0.47 -8.55 17.68
C VAL A 272 -1.00 -7.88 18.93
N ALA A 273 -0.13 -7.40 19.82
CA ALA A 273 -0.55 -6.73 21.05
C ALA A 273 -1.33 -5.43 20.79
N GLU A 274 -0.96 -4.70 19.73
CA GLU A 274 -1.63 -3.45 19.34
C GLU A 274 -3.05 -3.65 18.81
N VAL A 275 -3.28 -4.73 18.07
CA VAL A 275 -4.59 -5.02 17.43
C VAL A 275 -5.45 -5.98 18.24
N LYS A 276 -4.87 -6.65 19.26
CA LYS A 276 -5.59 -7.64 20.09
C LYS A 276 -6.74 -6.96 20.84
N GLY A 277 -7.92 -7.51 20.69
CA GLY A 277 -9.13 -6.95 21.27
C GLY A 277 -9.95 -6.09 20.29
N GLY A 278 -9.33 -5.51 19.27
CA GLY A 278 -10.00 -4.70 18.24
C GLY A 278 -10.06 -5.37 16.87
N ALA A 279 -9.30 -6.44 16.63
CA ALA A 279 -9.26 -7.13 15.35
C ALA A 279 -9.54 -8.63 15.48
N ASP A 280 -10.15 -9.20 14.44
CA ASP A 280 -10.40 -10.64 14.30
C ASP A 280 -9.17 -11.39 13.80
N ALA A 281 -8.34 -10.71 13.00
CA ALA A 281 -7.08 -11.24 12.47
C ALA A 281 -6.05 -10.12 12.29
N LEU A 282 -4.76 -10.52 12.21
CA LEU A 282 -3.68 -9.67 11.69
C LEU A 282 -3.27 -10.20 10.32
N VAL A 283 -3.26 -9.33 9.31
CA VAL A 283 -2.96 -9.71 7.93
C VAL A 283 -1.69 -9.03 7.42
N LEU A 284 -1.01 -9.66 6.47
CA LEU A 284 0.15 -9.10 5.77
C LEU A 284 0.32 -9.69 4.37
N LEU A 285 1.13 -9.03 3.57
CA LEU A 285 1.70 -9.60 2.36
C LEU A 285 3.07 -10.20 2.74
N PRO A 286 3.27 -11.54 2.61
CA PRO A 286 4.50 -12.16 3.07
C PRO A 286 5.66 -11.82 2.14
N PRO A 287 6.87 -11.56 2.67
CA PRO A 287 8.06 -11.38 1.85
C PRO A 287 8.36 -12.66 1.03
N PRO A 288 9.02 -12.55 -0.13
CA PRO A 288 9.39 -13.71 -0.94
C PRO A 288 10.39 -14.66 -0.24
N ALA A 289 11.27 -14.13 0.59
CA ALA A 289 12.34 -14.90 1.21
C ALA A 289 11.84 -15.98 2.19
N ARG A 290 12.43 -17.16 2.09
CA ARG A 290 12.00 -18.35 2.86
C ARG A 290 12.23 -18.22 4.37
N ALA A 291 13.30 -17.54 4.78
CA ALA A 291 13.65 -17.40 6.19
C ALA A 291 12.58 -16.57 6.94
N GLU A 292 12.18 -15.46 6.36
CA GLU A 292 11.15 -14.56 6.89
C GLU A 292 9.79 -15.26 6.90
N ARG A 293 9.41 -15.99 5.84
CA ARG A 293 8.19 -16.81 5.81
C ARG A 293 8.16 -17.85 6.91
N ARG A 294 9.28 -18.53 7.19
CA ARG A 294 9.39 -19.47 8.32
C ARG A 294 9.19 -18.76 9.66
N ALA A 295 9.74 -17.56 9.82
CA ALA A 295 9.53 -16.75 11.02
C ALA A 295 8.04 -16.38 11.21
N LEU A 296 7.35 -16.00 10.13
CA LEU A 296 5.92 -15.70 10.12
C LEU A 296 5.07 -16.95 10.45
N VAL A 297 5.39 -18.11 9.89
CA VAL A 297 4.70 -19.37 10.25
C VAL A 297 4.85 -19.67 11.75
N ARG A 298 6.07 -19.53 12.30
CA ARG A 298 6.30 -19.69 13.75
C ARG A 298 5.59 -18.63 14.61
N ALA A 299 5.29 -17.48 14.01
CA ALA A 299 4.49 -16.43 14.62
C ALA A 299 2.97 -16.64 14.43
N GLY A 300 2.53 -17.76 13.87
CA GLY A 300 1.12 -18.15 13.72
C GLY A 300 0.41 -17.63 12.48
N PHE A 301 1.14 -17.15 11.47
CA PHE A 301 0.57 -16.79 10.18
C PHE A 301 0.42 -18.01 9.26
N ALA A 302 -0.66 -18.02 8.50
CA ALA A 302 -0.93 -19.00 7.45
C ALA A 302 -1.45 -18.30 6.18
N PRO A 303 -1.24 -18.91 5.00
CA PRO A 303 -1.79 -18.39 3.76
C PRO A 303 -3.32 -18.43 3.78
N THR A 304 -3.96 -17.34 3.30
CA THR A 304 -5.41 -17.24 3.13
C THR A 304 -5.83 -17.63 1.70
N ASN A 305 -7.12 -17.66 1.44
CA ASN A 305 -7.64 -17.81 0.07
C ASN A 305 -7.63 -16.49 -0.73
N THR A 306 -7.40 -15.36 -0.07
CA THR A 306 -7.34 -14.04 -0.71
C THR A 306 -6.05 -13.89 -1.51
N LYS A 307 -6.21 -13.61 -2.80
CA LYS A 307 -5.10 -13.37 -3.73
C LYS A 307 -5.26 -11.98 -4.34
N LEU A 308 -4.23 -11.17 -4.23
CA LEU A 308 -4.12 -9.89 -4.91
C LEU A 308 -3.58 -10.11 -6.32
N ARG A 309 -4.24 -9.59 -7.32
CA ARG A 309 -3.74 -9.61 -8.70
C ARG A 309 -2.70 -8.51 -8.83
N PHE A 310 -1.51 -8.86 -9.26
CA PHE A 310 -0.43 -7.95 -9.55
C PHE A 310 -0.33 -7.80 -11.07
N ILE A 311 -0.48 -6.57 -11.56
CA ILE A 311 -0.40 -6.24 -12.99
C ILE A 311 0.59 -5.11 -13.20
N GLY A 312 1.08 -4.97 -14.43
CA GLY A 312 1.99 -3.88 -14.80
C GLY A 312 1.99 -3.60 -16.29
N LYS A 313 2.58 -2.47 -16.64
CA LYS A 313 2.76 -2.02 -18.03
C LYS A 313 4.09 -1.29 -18.15
N ALA A 314 4.88 -1.63 -19.17
CA ALA A 314 6.02 -0.83 -19.61
C ALA A 314 5.51 0.48 -20.22
N LEU A 315 6.12 1.59 -19.88
CA LEU A 315 5.80 2.92 -20.39
C LEU A 315 6.77 3.37 -21.48
N HIS A 316 7.92 2.66 -21.64
CA HIS A 316 8.91 2.86 -22.69
C HIS A 316 9.20 1.52 -23.37
N ASP A 317 9.60 1.53 -24.63
CA ASP A 317 9.82 0.33 -25.45
C ASP A 317 10.98 -0.53 -24.95
N ASP A 318 11.98 0.08 -24.32
CA ASP A 318 13.15 -0.58 -23.72
C ASP A 318 12.90 -1.08 -22.29
N ALA A 319 11.79 -0.69 -21.68
CA ALA A 319 11.44 -1.11 -20.33
C ALA A 319 10.77 -2.49 -20.32
N GLN A 320 11.20 -3.34 -19.39
CA GLN A 320 10.60 -4.66 -19.20
C GLN A 320 10.06 -4.82 -17.79
N VAL A 321 8.84 -5.32 -17.71
CA VAL A 321 8.23 -5.66 -16.42
C VAL A 321 8.57 -7.09 -16.06
N ASP A 322 9.32 -7.30 -14.96
CA ASP A 322 9.67 -8.64 -14.47
C ASP A 322 8.40 -9.38 -14.03
N ARG A 323 8.12 -10.50 -14.67
CA ARG A 323 6.92 -11.33 -14.42
C ARG A 323 7.09 -12.30 -13.24
N ARG A 324 8.29 -12.44 -12.71
CA ARG A 324 8.56 -13.34 -11.58
C ARG A 324 8.10 -12.70 -10.28
N ALA A 325 7.17 -13.35 -9.59
CA ALA A 325 6.63 -12.86 -8.32
C ALA A 325 7.69 -12.73 -7.21
N ASP A 326 8.71 -13.58 -7.24
CA ASP A 326 9.81 -13.61 -6.27
C ASP A 326 10.90 -12.57 -6.55
N ALA A 327 10.90 -11.96 -7.73
CA ALA A 327 11.77 -10.83 -8.05
C ALA A 327 11.31 -9.51 -7.40
N TRP A 328 10.05 -9.46 -6.92
CA TRP A 328 9.45 -8.28 -6.32
C TRP A 328 9.26 -8.43 -4.81
N HIS A 329 9.67 -7.42 -4.07
CA HIS A 329 9.32 -7.29 -2.66
C HIS A 329 8.29 -6.18 -2.47
N PHE A 330 7.06 -6.60 -2.15
CA PHE A 330 5.95 -5.71 -1.82
C PHE A 330 5.49 -5.91 -0.39
N THR A 331 4.92 -4.83 0.18
CA THR A 331 4.16 -4.85 1.42
C THR A 331 2.78 -4.25 1.20
N LEU A 332 1.91 -4.31 2.20
CA LEU A 332 0.59 -3.68 2.10
C LEU A 332 0.67 -2.15 2.11
N GLY A 333 1.79 -1.59 2.59
CA GLY A 333 2.04 -0.15 2.60
C GLY A 333 2.42 0.44 1.25
N ASP A 334 2.84 -0.38 0.30
CA ASP A 334 3.26 0.09 -1.03
C ASP A 334 2.07 0.55 -1.90
N PHE A 335 0.83 0.28 -1.47
CA PHE A 335 -0.39 0.56 -2.23
C PHE A 335 -1.47 1.15 -1.34
N ASP A 336 -2.50 1.72 -1.97
CA ASP A 336 -3.68 2.25 -1.26
C ASP A 336 -4.76 1.17 -1.10
N PHE A 337 -4.48 0.17 -0.24
CA PHE A 337 -5.43 -0.91 0.02
C PHE A 337 -6.47 -0.60 1.09
N PHE A 338 -6.16 0.26 2.06
CA PHE A 338 -6.92 0.42 3.28
C PHE A 338 -7.23 1.87 3.62
#